data_44d841c14686de193372c52507919612
#
_entry.id   44d841c14686de193372c52507919612
#
_cell.length_a   1.000
_cell.length_b   1.000
_cell.length_c   1.000
_cell.angle_alpha   90.00
_cell.angle_beta   90.00
_cell.angle_gamma   90.00
#
_symmetry.space_group_name_H-M   'P 1'
#
loop_
_entity.id
_entity.type
_entity.pdbx_description
1 polymer ?
#
loop_
_entity_poly.entity_id
_entity_poly.type
_entity_poly.pdbx_seq_one_letter_code
_entity_poly.pdbx_strand_id
1 'polypeptide(L)'
;INSSWLDSVKAVVDMVIDNGMYAVLNSHWDNGWLEDKVFSGSHIDRDGKQTTTDSSAVRKLQEGYWTQIANKFKDYDEKLIFASANEPGVNDHRGGSATDGYTDNGQLAFNADRMVILKRLHEACLRAVRNSGGNNATRTVIVQMPRTEIDKMALLQNDYPTDPAGTGYTMAEAHFYPYQLTLMTQDESWVKVFYYWEDLTPGNDAAHTCSG
;
A
#
# COMPACT_ATOMS: atom_id res chain seq x y z
N ILE A 1 -2.50 8.29 17.84
CA ILE A 1 -2.92 9.32 16.86
C ILE A 1 -3.47 10.51 17.63
N ASN A 2 -3.24 11.72 17.15
CA ASN A 2 -3.86 12.91 17.71
C ASN A 2 -5.38 12.86 17.52
N SER A 3 -6.16 13.06 18.59
CA SER A 3 -7.62 12.92 18.55
C SER A 3 -8.28 13.99 17.66
N SER A 4 -7.82 15.25 17.70
CA SER A 4 -8.36 16.31 16.86
C SER A 4 -8.05 16.09 15.37
N TRP A 5 -6.92 15.48 15.04
CA TRP A 5 -6.63 15.04 13.68
C TRP A 5 -7.61 13.97 13.22
N LEU A 6 -7.85 12.97 14.06
CA LEU A 6 -8.80 11.90 13.76
C LEU A 6 -10.25 12.42 13.63
N ASP A 7 -10.61 13.48 14.37
CA ASP A 7 -11.89 14.18 14.23
C ASP A 7 -11.99 14.89 12.87
N SER A 8 -10.91 15.50 12.40
CA SER A 8 -10.85 16.12 11.07
C SER A 8 -11.00 15.08 9.95
N VAL A 9 -10.33 13.93 10.08
CA VAL A 9 -10.49 12.81 9.14
C VAL A 9 -11.93 12.32 9.13
N LYS A 10 -12.56 12.19 10.32
CA LYS A 10 -13.97 11.81 10.44
C LYS A 10 -14.89 12.79 9.71
N ALA A 11 -14.67 14.07 9.85
CA ALA A 11 -15.49 15.08 9.17
C ALA A 11 -15.40 14.95 7.63
N VAL A 12 -14.23 14.59 7.09
CA VAL A 12 -14.10 14.32 5.64
C VAL A 12 -14.83 13.06 5.24
N VAL A 13 -14.69 11.98 6.01
CA VAL A 13 -15.41 10.72 5.76
C VAL A 13 -16.93 10.96 5.80
N ASP A 14 -17.42 11.72 6.78
CA ASP A 14 -18.85 12.07 6.88
C ASP A 14 -19.31 12.78 5.59
N MET A 15 -18.59 13.79 5.13
CA MET A 15 -18.93 14.51 3.89
C MET A 15 -18.99 13.58 2.67
N VAL A 16 -18.08 12.64 2.55
CA VAL A 16 -18.07 11.67 1.43
C VAL A 16 -19.30 10.77 1.49
N ILE A 17 -19.58 10.19 2.65
CA ILE A 17 -20.69 9.24 2.83
C ILE A 17 -22.04 9.93 2.73
N ASP A 18 -22.19 11.12 3.30
CA ASP A 18 -23.43 11.93 3.24
C ASP A 18 -23.81 12.33 1.80
N ASN A 19 -22.81 12.43 0.91
CA ASN A 19 -23.02 12.62 -0.53
C ASN A 19 -23.27 11.30 -1.30
N GLY A 20 -23.48 10.18 -0.61
CA GLY A 20 -23.82 8.90 -1.21
C GLY A 20 -22.64 8.13 -1.79
N MET A 21 -21.41 8.59 -1.58
CA MET A 21 -20.19 7.98 -2.11
C MET A 21 -19.62 6.95 -1.12
N TYR A 22 -18.72 6.10 -1.62
CA TYR A 22 -17.86 5.25 -0.79
C TYR A 22 -16.61 6.00 -0.40
N ALA A 23 -16.14 5.81 0.82
CA ALA A 23 -14.88 6.33 1.33
C ALA A 23 -13.89 5.18 1.54
N VAL A 24 -12.67 5.31 1.03
CA VAL A 24 -11.56 4.43 1.37
C VAL A 24 -10.62 5.19 2.30
N LEU A 25 -10.46 4.68 3.50
CA LEU A 25 -9.56 5.25 4.50
C LEU A 25 -8.31 4.38 4.62
N ASN A 26 -7.15 4.96 4.32
CA ASN A 26 -5.88 4.27 4.40
C ASN A 26 -4.90 4.98 5.33
N SER A 27 -3.86 4.24 5.75
CA SER A 27 -2.62 4.81 6.26
C SER A 27 -1.71 5.04 5.06
N HIS A 28 -1.59 6.31 4.63
CA HIS A 28 -0.78 6.67 3.48
C HIS A 28 0.72 6.60 3.85
N TRP A 29 1.59 7.35 3.21
CA TRP A 29 3.03 7.26 3.39
C TRP A 29 3.53 7.55 4.82
N ASP A 30 2.97 8.53 5.49
CA ASP A 30 3.17 8.92 6.90
C ASP A 30 4.65 8.82 7.37
N ASN A 31 5.54 9.52 6.68
CA ASN A 31 6.99 9.52 6.89
C ASN A 31 7.69 8.16 6.68
N GLY A 32 7.10 7.25 5.93
CA GLY A 32 7.72 6.00 5.54
C GLY A 32 7.97 5.01 6.69
N TRP A 33 7.24 5.13 7.80
CA TRP A 33 7.46 4.28 8.97
C TRP A 33 7.27 2.78 8.69
N LEU A 34 6.38 2.43 7.74
CA LEU A 34 6.22 1.06 7.26
C LEU A 34 7.38 0.62 6.37
N GLU A 35 7.97 1.54 5.62
CA GLU A 35 8.97 1.23 4.63
C GLU A 35 10.35 0.97 5.24
N ASP A 36 10.75 1.81 6.18
CA ASP A 36 12.10 1.78 6.73
C ASP A 36 12.29 0.78 7.87
N LYS A 37 11.21 0.24 8.44
CA LYS A 37 11.27 -0.51 9.71
C LYS A 37 10.67 -1.91 9.67
N VAL A 38 10.32 -2.41 8.50
CA VAL A 38 9.63 -3.70 8.37
C VAL A 38 10.55 -4.91 8.53
N PHE A 39 11.85 -4.77 8.28
CA PHE A 39 12.82 -5.84 8.49
C PHE A 39 13.38 -5.80 9.91
N SER A 40 13.58 -6.98 10.49
CA SER A 40 14.36 -7.10 11.73
C SER A 40 15.85 -7.14 11.42
N GLY A 41 16.64 -6.52 12.30
CA GLY A 41 18.08 -6.51 12.21
C GLY A 41 18.66 -5.23 11.63
N SER A 42 19.94 -5.29 11.30
CA SER A 42 20.68 -4.17 10.78
C SER A 42 20.53 -4.08 9.26
N HIS A 43 20.19 -2.91 8.75
CA HIS A 43 20.03 -2.64 7.33
C HIS A 43 20.37 -1.18 7.02
N ILE A 44 20.52 -0.87 5.74
CA ILE A 44 20.64 0.51 5.26
C ILE A 44 19.23 1.05 5.00
N ASP A 45 18.88 2.18 5.59
CA ASP A 45 17.61 2.85 5.31
C ASP A 45 17.67 3.63 3.98
N ARG A 46 16.54 4.19 3.57
CA ARG A 46 16.44 4.95 2.31
C ARG A 46 17.35 6.18 2.24
N ASP A 47 17.78 6.70 3.37
CA ASP A 47 18.69 7.84 3.46
C ASP A 47 20.17 7.40 3.45
N GLY A 48 20.42 6.10 3.23
CA GLY A 48 21.76 5.51 3.20
C GLY A 48 22.39 5.32 4.59
N LYS A 49 21.59 5.42 5.64
CA LYS A 49 22.08 5.31 7.02
C LYS A 49 21.93 3.88 7.55
N GLN A 50 22.98 3.39 8.19
CA GLN A 50 22.91 2.12 8.92
C GLN A 50 21.92 2.24 10.08
N THR A 51 20.89 1.40 10.09
CA THR A 51 19.88 1.36 11.13
C THR A 51 19.61 -0.08 11.59
N THR A 52 18.99 -0.20 12.75
CA THR A 52 18.56 -1.51 13.29
C THR A 52 17.11 -1.40 13.69
N THR A 53 16.29 -2.32 13.23
CA THR A 53 14.85 -2.32 13.49
C THR A 53 14.38 -3.64 14.06
N ASP A 54 13.23 -3.57 14.72
CA ASP A 54 12.47 -4.73 15.20
C ASP A 54 11.11 -4.75 14.51
N SER A 55 10.90 -5.70 13.61
CA SER A 55 9.65 -5.86 12.88
C SER A 55 8.45 -6.14 13.81
N SER A 56 8.69 -6.65 15.02
CA SER A 56 7.61 -6.84 15.99
C SER A 56 7.10 -5.51 16.54
N ALA A 57 7.97 -4.52 16.71
CA ALA A 57 7.60 -3.16 17.11
C ALA A 57 6.77 -2.48 16.03
N VAL A 58 7.12 -2.66 14.76
CA VAL A 58 6.35 -2.14 13.64
C VAL A 58 4.95 -2.75 13.57
N ARG A 59 4.84 -4.07 13.78
CA ARG A 59 3.52 -4.73 13.84
C ARG A 59 2.66 -4.23 14.98
N LYS A 60 3.24 -4.00 16.17
CA LYS A 60 2.52 -3.41 17.31
C LYS A 60 2.08 -1.98 17.02
N LEU A 61 2.89 -1.21 16.32
CA LEU A 61 2.54 0.14 15.91
C LEU A 61 1.37 0.14 14.90
N GLN A 62 1.41 -0.72 13.91
CA GLN A 62 0.30 -0.94 12.96
C GLN A 62 -0.99 -1.30 13.69
N GLU A 63 -0.94 -2.28 14.57
CA GLU A 63 -2.07 -2.70 15.38
C GLU A 63 -2.61 -1.56 16.24
N GLY A 64 -1.72 -0.79 16.87
CA GLY A 64 -2.09 0.35 17.72
C GLY A 64 -2.74 1.51 16.95
N TYR A 65 -2.28 1.82 15.75
CA TYR A 65 -2.91 2.83 14.89
C TYR A 65 -4.29 2.36 14.42
N TRP A 66 -4.38 1.14 13.90
CA TRP A 66 -5.65 0.60 13.39
C TRP A 66 -6.67 0.35 14.52
N THR A 67 -6.23 0.06 15.74
CA THR A 67 -7.14 0.01 16.90
C THR A 67 -7.80 1.36 17.14
N GLN A 68 -7.06 2.47 17.06
CA GLN A 68 -7.61 3.80 17.24
C GLN A 68 -8.55 4.19 16.11
N ILE A 69 -8.14 3.94 14.86
CA ILE A 69 -8.94 4.20 13.67
C ILE A 69 -10.23 3.37 13.72
N ALA A 70 -10.11 2.07 13.89
CA ALA A 70 -11.24 1.16 13.89
C ALA A 70 -12.28 1.50 14.98
N ASN A 71 -11.83 1.83 16.19
CA ASN A 71 -12.74 2.26 17.27
C ASN A 71 -13.46 3.56 16.93
N LYS A 72 -12.80 4.51 16.24
CA LYS A 72 -13.41 5.79 15.84
C LYS A 72 -14.53 5.59 14.82
N PHE A 73 -14.39 4.60 13.94
CA PHE A 73 -15.24 4.41 12.78
C PHE A 73 -16.07 3.11 12.82
N LYS A 74 -16.19 2.45 13.97
CA LYS A 74 -16.82 1.12 14.08
C LYS A 74 -18.31 1.08 13.71
N ASP A 75 -19.01 2.21 13.83
CA ASP A 75 -20.45 2.29 13.63
C ASP A 75 -20.83 2.71 12.20
N TYR A 76 -19.83 3.02 11.33
CA TYR A 76 -20.06 3.32 9.91
C TYR A 76 -20.52 2.08 9.15
N ASP A 77 -21.38 2.28 8.16
CA ASP A 77 -21.89 1.24 7.28
C ASP A 77 -20.81 0.73 6.28
N GLU A 78 -21.24 -0.06 5.30
CA GLU A 78 -20.38 -0.66 4.28
C GLU A 78 -19.79 0.34 3.28
N LYS A 79 -20.24 1.60 3.28
CA LYS A 79 -19.65 2.64 2.42
C LYS A 79 -18.26 3.08 2.89
N LEU A 80 -17.93 2.82 4.13
CA LEU A 80 -16.56 3.02 4.59
C LEU A 80 -15.74 1.74 4.45
N ILE A 81 -14.70 1.79 3.65
CA ILE A 81 -13.75 0.72 3.40
C ILE A 81 -12.42 1.12 4.05
N PHE A 82 -11.73 0.19 4.69
CA PHE A 82 -10.38 0.42 5.18
C PHE A 82 -9.36 -0.14 4.21
N ALA A 83 -8.21 0.52 4.07
CA ALA A 83 -7.05 0.00 3.37
C ALA A 83 -5.86 -0.04 4.34
N SER A 84 -5.32 -1.21 4.56
CA SER A 84 -4.31 -1.47 5.59
C SER A 84 -3.05 -0.62 5.44
N ALA A 85 -2.69 -0.30 4.21
CA ALA A 85 -1.58 0.56 3.83
C ALA A 85 -1.95 1.30 2.54
N ASN A 86 -0.98 2.01 1.92
CA ASN A 86 -1.12 2.58 0.58
C ASN A 86 -0.21 1.82 -0.41
N GLU A 87 1.01 2.25 -0.57
CA GLU A 87 2.04 1.62 -1.40
C GLU A 87 3.17 1.12 -0.49
N PRO A 88 2.96 0.03 0.27
CA PRO A 88 3.91 -0.41 1.27
C PRO A 88 5.21 -0.84 0.57
N GLY A 89 6.12 0.11 0.41
CA GLY A 89 7.30 -0.01 -0.39
C GLY A 89 8.25 -1.04 0.15
N VAL A 90 8.31 -1.15 1.46
CA VAL A 90 9.30 -2.00 2.10
C VAL A 90 10.66 -1.72 1.49
N ASN A 91 11.43 -0.92 2.15
CA ASN A 91 12.66 -0.33 1.64
C ASN A 91 13.45 -1.24 0.70
N ASP A 92 13.85 -0.72 -0.44
CA ASP A 92 14.58 -1.43 -1.48
C ASP A 92 16.01 -1.81 -1.05
N HIS A 93 16.47 -1.30 0.08
CA HIS A 93 17.84 -1.42 0.54
C HIS A 93 18.00 -2.46 1.65
N ARG A 94 18.09 -3.72 1.30
CA ARG A 94 18.47 -4.79 2.22
C ARG A 94 19.98 -4.93 2.25
N GLY A 95 20.65 -4.10 3.08
CA GLY A 95 22.05 -4.36 3.48
C GLY A 95 23.10 -4.25 2.40
N GLY A 96 22.94 -3.40 1.41
CA GLY A 96 23.91 -3.25 0.35
C GLY A 96 23.75 -1.96 -0.44
N SER A 97 24.52 -1.80 -1.48
CA SER A 97 24.41 -0.68 -2.42
C SER A 97 23.05 -0.67 -3.10
N ALA A 98 22.55 0.50 -3.48
CA ALA A 98 21.33 0.68 -4.29
C ALA A 98 21.33 -0.13 -5.61
N THR A 99 22.44 -0.74 -5.95
CA THR A 99 22.67 -1.59 -7.13
C THR A 99 22.53 -3.09 -6.85
N ASP A 100 22.37 -3.52 -5.58
CA ASP A 100 22.40 -4.94 -5.23
C ASP A 100 21.11 -5.72 -5.54
N GLY A 101 20.15 -5.13 -6.17
CA GLY A 101 18.83 -5.69 -6.28
C GLY A 101 18.37 -6.18 -7.64
N TYR A 102 19.18 -6.08 -8.69
CA TYR A 102 18.70 -6.33 -10.05
C TYR A 102 19.24 -7.59 -10.73
N THR A 103 19.44 -8.64 -9.99
CA THR A 103 19.47 -9.98 -10.61
C THR A 103 18.07 -10.59 -10.45
N ASP A 104 17.44 -11.01 -11.52
CA ASP A 104 16.05 -11.48 -11.55
C ASP A 104 15.69 -12.44 -10.41
N ASN A 105 16.59 -13.37 -10.08
CA ASN A 105 16.37 -14.33 -9.00
C ASN A 105 16.48 -13.73 -7.60
N GLY A 106 17.40 -12.80 -7.38
CA GLY A 106 17.55 -12.09 -6.11
C GLY A 106 16.38 -11.17 -5.82
N GLN A 107 15.85 -10.53 -6.84
CA GLN A 107 14.68 -9.65 -6.74
C GLN A 107 13.40 -10.43 -6.40
N LEU A 108 13.19 -11.61 -7.00
CA LEU A 108 12.03 -12.46 -6.70
C LEU A 108 12.06 -12.94 -5.25
N ALA A 109 13.19 -13.43 -4.76
CA ALA A 109 13.32 -13.84 -3.37
C ALA A 109 13.09 -12.67 -2.40
N PHE A 110 13.64 -11.51 -2.71
CA PHE A 110 13.45 -10.30 -1.91
C PHE A 110 11.99 -9.84 -1.87
N ASN A 111 11.28 -9.89 -2.99
CA ASN A 111 9.86 -9.55 -3.05
C ASN A 111 9.01 -10.56 -2.28
N ALA A 112 9.35 -11.86 -2.31
CA ALA A 112 8.67 -12.88 -1.52
C ALA A 112 8.88 -12.63 -0.01
N ASP A 113 10.10 -12.33 0.43
CA ASP A 113 10.37 -11.95 1.82
C ASP A 113 9.56 -10.72 2.25
N ARG A 114 9.47 -9.71 1.38
CA ARG A 114 8.63 -8.52 1.61
C ARG A 114 7.17 -8.89 1.78
N MET A 115 6.65 -9.78 0.94
CA MET A 115 5.25 -10.18 1.02
C MET A 115 4.94 -10.90 2.34
N VAL A 116 5.83 -11.77 2.81
CA VAL A 116 5.70 -12.43 4.12
C VAL A 116 5.63 -11.41 5.26
N ILE A 117 6.42 -10.34 5.18
CA ILE A 117 6.40 -9.26 6.17
C ILE A 117 5.10 -8.46 6.07
N LEU A 118 4.69 -8.08 4.86
CA LEU A 118 3.45 -7.34 4.62
C LEU A 118 2.23 -8.14 5.07
N LYS A 119 2.19 -9.44 4.80
CA LYS A 119 1.14 -10.33 5.31
C LYS A 119 0.96 -10.15 6.82
N ARG A 120 2.04 -10.18 7.59
CA ARG A 120 1.99 -10.02 9.05
C ARG A 120 1.51 -8.62 9.48
N LEU A 121 1.84 -7.58 8.70
CA LEU A 121 1.36 -6.22 8.94
C LEU A 121 -0.13 -6.09 8.62
N HIS A 122 -0.58 -6.66 7.51
CA HIS A 122 -2.00 -6.71 7.17
C HIS A 122 -2.80 -7.50 8.21
N GLU A 123 -2.29 -8.63 8.67
CA GLU A 123 -2.93 -9.41 9.74
C GLU A 123 -3.01 -8.64 11.06
N ALA A 124 -2.03 -7.78 11.37
CA ALA A 124 -2.10 -6.90 12.55
C ALA A 124 -3.22 -5.85 12.39
N CYS A 125 -3.35 -5.25 11.22
CA CYS A 125 -4.46 -4.37 10.89
C CYS A 125 -5.81 -5.11 10.99
N LEU A 126 -5.95 -6.26 10.35
CA LEU A 126 -7.18 -7.06 10.37
C LEU A 126 -7.60 -7.42 11.79
N ARG A 127 -6.67 -7.88 12.63
CA ARG A 127 -6.98 -8.16 14.05
C ARG A 127 -7.49 -6.92 14.77
N ALA A 128 -6.82 -5.78 14.61
CA ALA A 128 -7.25 -4.53 15.24
C ALA A 128 -8.65 -4.11 14.80
N VAL A 129 -8.94 -4.20 13.51
CA VAL A 129 -10.24 -3.88 12.95
C VAL A 129 -11.32 -4.83 13.50
N ARG A 130 -11.11 -6.14 13.43
CA ARG A 130 -12.10 -7.12 13.89
C ARG A 130 -12.36 -7.04 15.38
N ASN A 131 -11.33 -6.83 16.19
CA ASN A 131 -11.43 -6.71 17.64
C ASN A 131 -12.18 -5.44 18.11
N SER A 132 -12.29 -4.41 17.26
CA SER A 132 -13.06 -3.20 17.60
C SER A 132 -14.58 -3.44 17.60
N GLY A 133 -15.05 -4.52 16.99
CA GLY A 133 -16.46 -4.91 16.97
C GLY A 133 -17.34 -3.98 16.12
N GLY A 134 -18.64 -3.98 16.38
CA GLY A 134 -19.61 -3.23 15.56
C GLY A 134 -19.57 -3.67 14.11
N ASN A 135 -19.76 -2.74 13.19
CA ASN A 135 -19.72 -3.01 11.74
C ASN A 135 -18.33 -3.42 11.24
N ASN A 136 -17.28 -3.20 12.05
CA ASN A 136 -15.94 -3.63 11.72
C ASN A 136 -15.75 -5.14 11.77
N ALA A 137 -16.64 -5.87 12.42
CA ALA A 137 -16.59 -7.33 12.44
C ALA A 137 -16.55 -7.93 11.02
N THR A 138 -17.21 -7.27 10.07
CA THR A 138 -17.30 -7.71 8.66
C THR A 138 -16.97 -6.60 7.65
N ARG A 139 -16.40 -5.49 8.09
CA ARG A 139 -16.00 -4.38 7.20
C ARG A 139 -14.98 -4.84 6.17
N THR A 140 -15.16 -4.41 4.93
CA THR A 140 -14.16 -4.65 3.90
C THR A 140 -12.84 -3.97 4.25
N VAL A 141 -11.75 -4.74 4.18
CA VAL A 141 -10.39 -4.25 4.37
C VAL A 141 -9.56 -4.59 3.14
N ILE A 142 -8.97 -3.57 2.56
CA ILE A 142 -8.06 -3.71 1.42
C ILE A 142 -6.66 -4.08 1.92
N VAL A 143 -6.04 -5.04 1.23
CA VAL A 143 -4.67 -5.50 1.46
C VAL A 143 -3.86 -5.39 0.17
N GLN A 144 -2.56 -5.14 0.29
CA GLN A 144 -1.71 -4.82 -0.84
C GLN A 144 -0.51 -5.78 -0.92
N MET A 145 0.02 -5.94 -2.14
CA MET A 145 1.35 -6.50 -2.40
C MET A 145 2.42 -5.41 -2.24
N PRO A 146 3.73 -5.76 -2.26
CA PRO A 146 4.80 -4.77 -2.21
C PRO A 146 4.62 -3.66 -3.26
N ARG A 147 4.66 -2.40 -2.82
CA ARG A 147 4.43 -1.18 -3.62
C ARG A 147 3.07 -1.11 -4.31
N THR A 148 2.17 -2.02 -4.00
CA THR A 148 0.87 -2.17 -4.67
C THR A 148 1.02 -2.36 -6.19
N GLU A 149 2.19 -2.84 -6.64
CA GLU A 149 2.51 -3.04 -8.05
C GLU A 149 1.79 -4.29 -8.59
N ILE A 150 1.10 -4.12 -9.70
CA ILE A 150 0.25 -5.17 -10.30
C ILE A 150 1.03 -6.43 -10.69
N ASP A 151 2.28 -6.32 -11.09
CA ASP A 151 3.16 -7.44 -11.45
C ASP A 151 3.53 -8.31 -10.23
N LYS A 152 3.28 -7.82 -9.02
CA LYS A 152 3.50 -8.55 -7.76
C LYS A 152 2.24 -9.22 -7.21
N MET A 153 1.15 -9.21 -7.95
CA MET A 153 -0.13 -9.83 -7.53
C MET A 153 0.02 -11.31 -7.17
N ALA A 154 0.86 -12.06 -7.87
CA ALA A 154 1.13 -13.46 -7.56
C ALA A 154 1.74 -13.68 -6.18
N LEU A 155 2.51 -12.72 -5.66
CA LEU A 155 3.07 -12.78 -4.31
C LEU A 155 1.95 -12.67 -3.27
N LEU A 156 1.01 -11.76 -3.48
CA LEU A 156 -0.15 -11.61 -2.60
C LEU A 156 -1.04 -12.86 -2.63
N GLN A 157 -1.25 -13.47 -3.78
CA GLN A 157 -2.01 -14.73 -3.89
C GLN A 157 -1.38 -15.87 -3.09
N ASN A 158 -0.06 -15.98 -3.11
CA ASN A 158 0.67 -17.03 -2.41
C ASN A 158 0.71 -16.83 -0.89
N ASP A 159 0.75 -15.57 -0.46
CA ASP A 159 0.86 -15.16 0.94
C ASP A 159 -0.29 -14.24 1.35
N TYR A 160 -1.51 -14.58 0.97
CA TYR A 160 -2.69 -13.79 1.31
C TYR A 160 -2.87 -13.72 2.84
N PRO A 161 -3.17 -12.53 3.40
CA PRO A 161 -3.38 -12.36 4.84
C PRO A 161 -4.59 -13.15 5.33
N THR A 162 -4.47 -13.75 6.51
CA THR A 162 -5.59 -14.43 7.17
C THR A 162 -6.45 -13.43 7.90
N ASP A 163 -7.73 -13.36 7.55
CA ASP A 163 -8.70 -12.52 8.24
C ASP A 163 -9.39 -13.31 9.35
N PRO A 164 -9.40 -12.82 10.62
CA PRO A 164 -10.16 -13.43 11.70
C PRO A 164 -11.65 -13.57 11.42
N ALA A 165 -12.23 -12.72 10.57
CA ALA A 165 -13.64 -12.78 10.18
C ALA A 165 -13.93 -13.89 9.14
N GLY A 166 -12.91 -14.53 8.60
CA GLY A 166 -13.03 -15.53 7.53
C GLY A 166 -12.89 -14.92 6.14
N THR A 167 -13.43 -15.60 5.14
CA THR A 167 -13.33 -15.20 3.74
C THR A 167 -14.41 -14.20 3.33
N GLY A 168 -14.11 -13.35 2.34
CA GLY A 168 -15.10 -12.45 1.73
C GLY A 168 -15.11 -11.02 2.29
N TYR A 169 -14.25 -10.71 3.26
CA TYR A 169 -14.19 -9.38 3.86
C TYR A 169 -12.86 -8.66 3.60
N THR A 170 -12.06 -9.18 2.68
CA THR A 170 -10.84 -8.54 2.21
C THR A 170 -10.86 -8.36 0.70
N MET A 171 -10.21 -7.31 0.22
CA MET A 171 -10.01 -7.03 -1.20
C MET A 171 -8.51 -6.81 -1.46
N ALA A 172 -8.03 -7.22 -2.64
CA ALA A 172 -6.70 -6.88 -3.11
C ALA A 172 -6.74 -5.53 -3.85
N GLU A 173 -5.72 -4.70 -3.64
CA GLU A 173 -5.53 -3.44 -4.35
C GLU A 173 -4.27 -3.51 -5.19
N ALA A 174 -4.36 -3.04 -6.44
CA ALA A 174 -3.22 -2.85 -7.31
C ALA A 174 -3.25 -1.44 -7.89
N HIS A 175 -2.10 -0.78 -7.88
CA HIS A 175 -1.89 0.49 -8.56
C HIS A 175 -1.26 0.25 -9.92
N PHE A 176 -1.71 1.00 -10.89
CA PHE A 176 -1.20 0.95 -12.24
C PHE A 176 -0.80 2.34 -12.71
N TYR A 177 0.51 2.57 -12.78
CA TYR A 177 1.10 3.82 -13.24
C TYR A 177 2.02 3.54 -14.43
N PRO A 178 1.53 3.60 -15.66
CA PRO A 178 2.42 3.66 -16.82
C PRO A 178 3.12 5.03 -16.78
N TYR A 179 4.37 5.05 -16.33
CA TYR A 179 5.15 6.28 -16.10
C TYR A 179 5.08 7.25 -17.27
N GLN A 180 5.17 6.74 -18.47
CA GLN A 180 5.14 7.52 -19.70
C GLN A 180 3.82 8.26 -19.92
N LEU A 181 2.71 7.72 -19.41
CA LEU A 181 1.37 8.29 -19.57
C LEU A 181 0.92 9.14 -18.40
N THR A 182 1.40 8.85 -17.19
CA THR A 182 0.82 9.42 -15.95
C THR A 182 1.75 10.35 -15.19
N LEU A 183 3.06 10.08 -15.21
CA LEU A 183 4.01 10.78 -14.35
C LEU A 183 4.96 11.68 -15.11
N MET A 184 5.16 11.44 -16.40
CA MET A 184 6.08 12.22 -17.22
C MET A 184 5.34 13.41 -17.85
N THR A 185 5.97 14.58 -17.81
CA THR A 185 5.45 15.80 -18.45
C THR A 185 6.22 16.21 -19.69
N GLN A 186 7.36 15.56 -19.94
CA GLN A 186 8.26 15.81 -21.06
C GLN A 186 9.15 14.59 -21.32
N ASP A 187 9.72 14.53 -22.50
CA ASP A 187 10.74 13.53 -22.84
C ASP A 187 11.97 13.66 -21.93
N GLU A 188 12.47 12.50 -21.51
CA GLU A 188 13.73 12.38 -20.79
C GLU A 188 14.75 11.58 -21.64
N SER A 189 16.02 11.63 -21.27
CA SER A 189 17.07 10.93 -22.02
C SER A 189 16.90 9.40 -22.04
N TRP A 190 16.20 8.85 -21.10
CA TRP A 190 16.00 7.42 -20.86
C TRP A 190 14.59 6.93 -21.22
N VAL A 191 13.61 7.83 -21.45
CA VAL A 191 12.23 7.45 -21.78
C VAL A 191 11.51 8.56 -22.56
N LYS A 192 10.63 8.14 -23.45
CA LYS A 192 9.70 9.01 -24.17
C LYS A 192 8.36 9.09 -23.44
N VAL A 193 7.74 10.27 -23.43
CA VAL A 193 6.38 10.47 -22.95
C VAL A 193 5.39 10.03 -24.00
N PHE A 194 4.34 9.36 -23.60
CA PHE A 194 3.22 9.04 -24.50
C PHE A 194 2.06 9.99 -24.19
N TYR A 195 1.61 10.69 -25.23
CA TYR A 195 0.44 11.59 -25.16
C TYR A 195 -0.80 10.92 -25.75
N TYR A 196 -0.63 9.86 -26.52
CA TYR A 196 -1.68 9.19 -27.24
C TYR A 196 -1.71 7.71 -26.88
N TRP A 197 -2.89 7.25 -26.56
CA TRP A 197 -3.17 5.84 -26.38
C TRP A 197 -3.67 5.28 -27.71
N GLU A 198 -2.87 4.53 -28.44
CA GLU A 198 -3.07 4.07 -29.79
C GLU A 198 -3.14 5.23 -30.83
N ASP A 199 -2.69 4.98 -32.02
CA ASP A 199 -2.71 5.96 -33.11
C ASP A 199 -4.04 5.90 -33.86
N LEU A 200 -5.07 6.49 -33.30
CA LEU A 200 -6.40 6.55 -33.87
C LEU A 200 -6.69 7.87 -34.58
N THR A 201 -5.81 8.86 -34.48
CA THR A 201 -6.04 10.21 -35.00
C THR A 201 -4.95 10.59 -36.01
N PRO A 202 -5.31 11.00 -37.24
CA PRO A 202 -4.33 11.50 -38.18
C PRO A 202 -3.55 12.69 -37.62
N GLY A 203 -2.24 12.62 -37.71
CA GLY A 203 -1.33 13.65 -37.24
C GLY A 203 -0.75 13.42 -35.83
N ASN A 204 -1.07 12.31 -35.19
CA ASN A 204 -0.41 11.92 -33.97
C ASN A 204 1.07 11.64 -34.24
N ASP A 205 1.90 12.09 -33.30
CA ASP A 205 3.32 11.80 -33.32
C ASP A 205 3.58 10.35 -32.90
N ALA A 206 4.09 9.53 -33.81
CA ALA A 206 4.39 8.12 -33.57
C ALA A 206 5.41 7.91 -32.41
N ALA A 207 6.28 8.90 -32.14
CA ALA A 207 7.23 8.81 -31.03
C ALA A 207 6.56 8.92 -29.66
N HIS A 208 5.37 9.49 -29.60
CA HIS A 208 4.59 9.71 -28.39
C HIS A 208 3.27 8.94 -28.36
N THR A 209 3.14 7.95 -29.24
CA THR A 209 1.98 7.06 -29.27
C THR A 209 2.35 5.73 -28.61
N CYS A 210 1.55 5.31 -27.64
CA CYS A 210 1.66 3.98 -27.04
C CYS A 210 1.04 2.96 -28.00
N SER A 211 1.86 2.18 -28.68
CA SER A 211 1.39 0.98 -29.40
C SER A 211 1.12 -0.12 -28.42
N GLY A 212 -0.12 -0.59 -28.32
CA GLY A 212 -0.54 -1.67 -27.44
C GLY A 212 0.14 -3.00 -27.73
#